data_0e1b65d2fd89a31f617b3fbd7eda2d91
#
_entry.id   0e1b65d2fd89a31f617b3fbd7eda2d91
#
_cell.length_a   1.000
_cell.length_b   1.000
_cell.length_c   1.000
_cell.angle_alpha   90.00
_cell.angle_beta   90.00
_cell.angle_gamma   90.00
#
_symmetry.space_group_name_H-M   'P 1'
#
loop_
_entity.id
_entity.type
_entity.pdbx_description
1 polymer ?
#
loop_
_entity_poly.entity_id
_entity_poly.type
_entity_poly.pdbx_seq_one_letter_code
_entity_poly.pdbx_strand_id
1 'polypeptide(L)'
;MGHLLVTGGAGFIGANFVHHVLENTEHSVTVLDKLTYAGNRENLAAADFARCELVVGDIADAGVVDDLVGAADAVVHFAAESHNDNSLRDPWPFVQTNVVGTYTLLEAARRHGTRFHHVSTDEVFGDLALDDPQRFTEETAYRPSSP
;
A
#
# COMPACT_ATOMS: atom_id res chain seq x y z
N MET A 1 -21.83 -2.70 5.71
CA MET A 1 -21.11 -1.45 5.46
C MET A 1 -19.88 -1.48 6.35
N GLY A 2 -18.69 -1.33 5.82
CA GLY A 2 -17.44 -1.35 6.56
C GLY A 2 -16.58 -0.19 6.15
N HIS A 3 -15.54 0.11 6.94
CA HIS A 3 -14.59 1.18 6.69
C HIS A 3 -13.21 0.62 6.33
N LEU A 4 -12.65 1.02 5.19
CA LEU A 4 -11.35 0.58 4.73
C LEU A 4 -10.31 1.70 4.85
N LEU A 5 -9.14 1.38 5.40
CA LEU A 5 -7.95 2.21 5.27
C LEU A 5 -7.14 1.71 4.06
N VAL A 6 -6.96 2.57 3.06
CA VAL A 6 -6.16 2.27 1.86
C VAL A 6 -4.91 3.13 1.86
N THR A 7 -3.75 2.52 2.08
CA THR A 7 -2.48 3.25 2.02
C THR A 7 -1.93 3.24 0.59
N GLY A 8 -1.33 4.34 0.16
CA GLY A 8 -0.89 4.51 -1.24
C GLY A 8 -2.06 4.65 -2.22
N GLY A 9 -3.25 5.04 -1.70
CA GLY A 9 -4.48 5.12 -2.48
C GLY A 9 -4.55 6.30 -3.46
N ALA A 10 -3.59 7.23 -3.44
CA ALA A 10 -3.46 8.27 -4.46
C ALA A 10 -2.48 7.88 -5.59
N GLY A 11 -1.82 6.70 -5.50
CA GLY A 11 -1.03 6.12 -6.57
C GLY A 11 -1.90 5.45 -7.64
N PHE A 12 -1.27 4.98 -8.74
CA PHE A 12 -2.01 4.41 -9.88
C PHE A 12 -2.88 3.20 -9.50
N ILE A 13 -2.29 2.18 -8.86
CA ILE A 13 -3.03 0.95 -8.50
C ILE A 13 -4.01 1.23 -7.36
N GLY A 14 -3.56 1.93 -6.32
CA GLY A 14 -4.38 2.23 -5.14
C GLY A 14 -5.62 3.05 -5.47
N ALA A 15 -5.51 4.06 -6.33
CA ALA A 15 -6.65 4.89 -6.74
C ALA A 15 -7.69 4.08 -7.54
N ASN A 16 -7.25 3.19 -8.44
CA ASN A 16 -8.16 2.30 -9.14
C ASN A 16 -8.89 1.34 -8.18
N PHE A 17 -8.20 0.85 -7.16
CA PHE A 17 -8.84 0.05 -6.11
C PHE A 17 -9.88 0.87 -5.32
N VAL A 18 -9.56 2.11 -4.94
CA VAL A 18 -10.50 3.02 -4.25
C VAL A 18 -11.76 3.24 -5.09
N HIS A 19 -11.62 3.58 -6.38
CA HIS A 19 -12.77 3.74 -7.28
C HIS A 19 -13.59 2.45 -7.37
N HIS A 20 -12.95 1.30 -7.54
CA HIS A 20 -13.64 0.02 -7.60
C HIS A 20 -14.46 -0.27 -6.34
N VAL A 21 -13.91 0.00 -5.15
CA VAL A 21 -14.63 -0.17 -3.88
C VAL A 21 -15.84 0.74 -3.80
N LEU A 22 -15.68 2.04 -4.10
CA LEU A 22 -16.74 3.03 -4.00
C LEU A 22 -17.88 2.80 -5.01
N GLU A 23 -17.56 2.29 -6.20
CA GLU A 23 -18.52 2.00 -7.26
C GLU A 23 -19.30 0.70 -7.04
N ASN A 24 -18.65 -0.30 -6.46
CA ASN A 24 -19.22 -1.65 -6.40
C ASN A 24 -19.65 -2.10 -4.99
N THR A 25 -19.43 -1.26 -3.97
CA THR A 25 -19.78 -1.58 -2.57
C THR A 25 -20.34 -0.37 -1.84
N GLU A 26 -20.89 -0.61 -0.65
CA GLU A 26 -21.34 0.43 0.28
C GLU A 26 -20.25 0.79 1.33
N HIS A 27 -19.01 0.37 1.13
CA HIS A 27 -17.91 0.70 2.06
C HIS A 27 -17.52 2.17 1.97
N SER A 28 -17.03 2.71 3.08
CA SER A 28 -16.29 3.97 3.10
C SER A 28 -14.79 3.71 3.09
N VAL A 29 -14.02 4.68 2.63
CA VAL A 29 -12.57 4.57 2.47
C VAL A 29 -11.88 5.79 3.05
N THR A 30 -10.89 5.58 3.90
CA THR A 30 -9.86 6.60 4.17
C THR A 30 -8.60 6.21 3.39
N VAL A 31 -8.12 7.13 2.57
CA VAL A 31 -6.84 7.01 1.87
C VAL A 31 -5.76 7.67 2.70
N LEU A 32 -4.70 6.94 3.04
CA LEU A 32 -3.46 7.51 3.60
C LEU A 32 -2.38 7.50 2.52
N ASP A 33 -1.93 8.69 2.11
CA ASP A 33 -0.90 8.84 1.09
C ASP A 33 0.04 9.99 1.40
N LYS A 34 1.33 9.80 1.20
CA LYS A 34 2.34 10.83 1.42
C LYS A 34 2.41 11.86 0.30
N LEU A 35 1.79 11.57 -0.84
CA LEU A 35 1.79 12.38 -2.07
C LEU A 35 3.22 12.68 -2.55
N THR A 36 4.05 11.64 -2.65
CA THR A 36 5.36 11.72 -3.28
C THR A 36 5.23 11.79 -4.81
N TYR A 37 6.28 11.50 -5.55
CA TYR A 37 6.26 11.54 -7.03
C TYR A 37 5.21 10.62 -7.68
N ALA A 38 4.80 9.54 -7.02
CA ALA A 38 3.84 8.56 -7.52
C ALA A 38 2.39 8.83 -7.06
N GLY A 39 2.19 9.65 -6.02
CA GLY A 39 0.88 9.98 -5.46
C GLY A 39 0.34 11.29 -6.04
N ASN A 40 -0.89 11.27 -6.60
CA ASN A 40 -1.53 12.46 -7.14
C ASN A 40 -2.99 12.52 -6.66
N ARG A 41 -3.38 13.66 -6.07
CA ARG A 41 -4.78 13.93 -5.64
C ARG A 41 -5.79 13.80 -6.80
N GLU A 42 -5.38 14.17 -8.00
CA GLU A 42 -6.22 14.10 -9.19
C GLU A 42 -6.66 12.66 -9.52
N ASN A 43 -5.88 11.65 -9.11
CA ASN A 43 -6.26 10.25 -9.27
C ASN A 43 -7.54 9.88 -8.48
N LEU A 44 -7.90 10.70 -7.47
CA LEU A 44 -9.11 10.53 -6.65
C LEU A 44 -10.22 11.52 -7.02
N ALA A 45 -10.04 12.36 -8.04
CA ALA A 45 -10.98 13.44 -8.36
C ALA A 45 -12.41 12.95 -8.69
N ALA A 46 -12.55 11.73 -9.21
CA ALA A 46 -13.84 11.09 -9.48
C ALA A 46 -14.42 10.30 -8.31
N ALA A 47 -13.71 10.23 -7.15
CA ALA A 47 -14.19 9.51 -5.99
C ALA A 47 -15.41 10.21 -5.35
N ASP A 48 -16.32 9.41 -4.80
CA ASP A 48 -17.41 9.92 -3.98
C ASP A 48 -16.87 10.42 -2.64
N PHE A 49 -16.61 11.71 -2.52
CA PHE A 49 -16.08 12.34 -1.30
C PHE A 49 -17.03 12.29 -0.09
N ALA A 50 -18.28 11.86 -0.25
CA ALA A 50 -19.13 11.57 0.90
C ALA A 50 -18.72 10.26 1.62
N ARG A 51 -18.02 9.36 0.89
CA ARG A 51 -17.55 8.07 1.39
C ARG A 51 -16.03 7.87 1.28
N CYS A 52 -15.30 8.87 0.80
CA CYS A 52 -13.85 8.81 0.61
C CYS A 52 -13.18 10.03 1.24
N GLU A 53 -12.24 9.80 2.13
CA GLU A 53 -11.41 10.85 2.75
C GLU A 53 -9.94 10.62 2.36
N LEU A 54 -9.23 11.71 2.04
CA LEU A 54 -7.77 11.69 1.83
C LEU A 54 -7.05 12.33 3.00
N VAL A 55 -6.29 11.53 3.71
CA VAL A 55 -5.33 11.96 4.73
C VAL A 55 -3.93 11.99 4.12
N VAL A 56 -3.30 13.16 4.12
CA VAL A 56 -1.90 13.30 3.68
C VAL A 56 -0.98 13.00 4.85
N GLY A 57 -0.22 11.91 4.76
CA GLY A 57 0.64 11.46 5.85
C GLY A 57 1.55 10.31 5.46
N ASP A 58 2.52 10.03 6.33
CA ASP A 58 3.50 8.98 6.13
C ASP A 58 3.09 7.72 6.92
N ILE A 59 3.12 6.55 6.29
CA ILE A 59 2.87 5.26 6.95
C ILE A 59 3.92 4.92 8.04
N ALA A 60 5.05 5.61 8.05
CA ALA A 60 6.05 5.49 9.11
C ALA A 60 5.72 6.36 10.36
N ASP A 61 4.71 7.24 10.28
CA ASP A 61 4.23 8.02 11.45
C ASP A 61 3.29 7.15 12.29
N ALA A 62 3.81 6.67 13.43
CA ALA A 62 3.07 5.77 14.31
C ALA A 62 1.81 6.39 14.91
N GLY A 63 1.76 7.72 15.11
CA GLY A 63 0.58 8.39 15.65
C GLY A 63 -0.56 8.41 14.65
N VAL A 64 -0.29 8.88 13.43
CA VAL A 64 -1.25 8.91 12.33
C VAL A 64 -1.75 7.50 12.00
N VAL A 65 -0.83 6.54 11.93
CA VAL A 65 -1.16 5.14 11.60
C VAL A 65 -2.02 4.51 12.68
N ASP A 66 -1.72 4.73 13.96
CA ASP A 66 -2.49 4.12 15.06
C ASP A 66 -3.95 4.59 15.06
N ASP A 67 -4.18 5.89 14.88
CA ASP A 67 -5.51 6.48 14.83
C ASP A 67 -6.32 5.93 13.65
N LEU A 68 -5.72 5.89 12.45
CA LEU A 68 -6.41 5.47 11.23
C LEU A 68 -6.68 3.95 11.19
N VAL A 69 -5.72 3.14 11.64
CA VAL A 69 -5.89 1.67 11.70
C VAL A 69 -6.91 1.29 12.76
N GLY A 70 -6.92 2.00 13.91
CA GLY A 70 -7.89 1.77 14.98
C GLY A 70 -9.33 2.10 14.58
N ALA A 71 -9.53 3.01 13.62
CA ALA A 71 -10.83 3.39 13.09
C ALA A 71 -11.32 2.51 11.92
N ALA A 72 -10.46 1.65 11.35
CA ALA A 72 -10.78 0.85 10.17
C ALA A 72 -11.14 -0.60 10.51
N ASP A 73 -12.04 -1.19 9.71
CA ASP A 73 -12.35 -2.62 9.77
C ASP A 73 -11.28 -3.46 9.07
N ALA A 74 -10.63 -2.88 8.05
CA ALA A 74 -9.53 -3.51 7.35
C ALA A 74 -8.58 -2.48 6.72
N VAL A 75 -7.30 -2.86 6.63
CA VAL A 75 -6.26 -2.13 5.92
C VAL A 75 -5.96 -2.84 4.60
N VAL A 76 -5.89 -2.07 3.50
CA VAL A 76 -5.36 -2.53 2.21
C VAL A 76 -4.13 -1.69 1.89
N HIS A 77 -2.97 -2.33 1.92
CA HIS A 77 -1.68 -1.65 1.88
C HIS A 77 -1.04 -1.70 0.49
N PHE A 78 -1.07 -0.56 -0.22
CA PHE A 78 -0.40 -0.35 -1.51
C PHE A 78 0.79 0.60 -1.41
N ALA A 79 0.94 1.34 -0.31
CA ALA A 79 2.01 2.31 -0.18
C ALA A 79 3.38 1.61 -0.20
N ALA A 80 4.21 1.97 -1.15
CA ALA A 80 5.56 1.45 -1.30
C ALA A 80 6.43 2.40 -2.12
N GLU A 81 7.72 2.35 -1.90
CA GLU A 81 8.71 2.77 -2.89
C GLU A 81 9.01 1.56 -3.79
N SER A 82 8.78 1.70 -5.11
CA SER A 82 8.80 0.57 -6.05
C SER A 82 9.69 0.80 -7.29
N HIS A 83 10.37 1.93 -7.39
CA HIS A 83 11.17 2.27 -8.57
C HIS A 83 12.61 1.79 -8.41
N ASN A 84 12.96 0.63 -8.98
CA ASN A 84 14.26 -0.05 -8.80
C ASN A 84 15.47 0.85 -9.01
N ASP A 85 15.52 1.67 -10.08
CA ASP A 85 16.65 2.57 -10.33
C ASP A 85 16.88 3.57 -9.20
N ASN A 86 15.81 4.03 -8.54
CA ASN A 86 15.92 4.91 -7.40
C ASN A 86 16.50 4.17 -6.18
N SER A 87 16.14 2.90 -5.97
CA SER A 87 16.65 2.10 -4.85
C SER A 87 18.18 1.89 -4.92
N LEU A 88 18.73 1.81 -6.13
CA LEU A 88 20.16 1.68 -6.35
C LEU A 88 20.93 3.00 -6.08
N ARG A 89 20.27 4.15 -6.22
CA ARG A 89 20.86 5.47 -5.99
C ARG A 89 20.75 5.92 -4.54
N ASP A 90 19.58 5.73 -3.95
CA ASP A 90 19.26 6.08 -2.57
C ASP A 90 18.32 5.02 -1.97
N PRO A 91 18.85 4.01 -1.29
CA PRO A 91 18.04 2.93 -0.72
C PRO A 91 17.26 3.33 0.54
N TRP A 92 17.62 4.46 1.19
CA TRP A 92 17.03 4.82 2.48
C TRP A 92 15.52 5.06 2.43
N PRO A 93 14.94 5.78 1.44
CA PRO A 93 13.50 5.91 1.31
C PRO A 93 12.78 4.57 1.21
N PHE A 94 13.38 3.56 0.57
CA PHE A 94 12.83 2.20 0.45
C PHE A 94 12.79 1.49 1.81
N VAL A 95 13.86 1.57 2.58
CA VAL A 95 13.87 1.03 3.96
C VAL A 95 12.83 1.74 4.81
N GLN A 96 12.77 3.07 4.74
CA GLN A 96 11.84 3.86 5.53
C GLN A 96 10.38 3.54 5.19
N THR A 97 10.04 3.45 3.92
CA THR A 97 8.66 3.18 3.48
C THR A 97 8.32 1.69 3.58
N ASN A 98 9.11 0.84 2.91
CA ASN A 98 8.74 -0.57 2.73
C ASN A 98 8.97 -1.42 3.99
N VAL A 99 9.97 -1.07 4.82
CA VAL A 99 10.27 -1.82 6.04
C VAL A 99 9.65 -1.14 7.26
N VAL A 100 10.05 0.12 7.55
CA VAL A 100 9.59 0.80 8.77
C VAL A 100 8.09 1.13 8.67
N GLY A 101 7.62 1.65 7.53
CA GLY A 101 6.21 1.97 7.33
C GLY A 101 5.31 0.73 7.39
N THR A 102 5.68 -0.36 6.72
CA THR A 102 4.93 -1.62 6.79
C THR A 102 4.93 -2.20 8.20
N TYR A 103 6.07 -2.17 8.90
CA TYR A 103 6.16 -2.58 10.31
C TYR A 103 5.21 -1.75 11.20
N THR A 104 5.17 -0.43 11.02
CA THR A 104 4.29 0.47 11.78
C THR A 104 2.82 0.13 11.60
N LEU A 105 2.39 -0.12 10.35
CA LEU A 105 1.04 -0.57 10.02
C LEU A 105 0.70 -1.92 10.63
N LEU A 106 1.61 -2.90 10.54
CA LEU A 106 1.40 -4.24 11.09
C LEU A 106 1.30 -4.22 12.63
N GLU A 107 2.10 -3.40 13.31
CA GLU A 107 2.01 -3.25 14.77
C GLU A 107 0.70 -2.57 15.19
N ALA A 108 0.21 -1.58 14.46
CA ALA A 108 -1.10 -0.99 14.71
C ALA A 108 -2.22 -2.01 14.45
N ALA A 109 -2.19 -2.72 13.32
CA ALA A 109 -3.17 -3.75 12.99
C ALA A 109 -3.21 -4.86 14.06
N ARG A 110 -2.05 -5.29 14.56
CA ARG A 110 -1.96 -6.28 15.66
C ARG A 110 -2.58 -5.75 16.96
N ARG A 111 -2.34 -4.48 17.32
CA ARG A 111 -2.90 -3.86 18.55
C ARG A 111 -4.41 -3.74 18.49
N HIS A 112 -4.94 -3.31 17.36
CA HIS A 112 -6.37 -3.06 17.17
C HIS A 112 -7.15 -4.30 16.71
N GLY A 113 -6.46 -5.40 16.33
CA GLY A 113 -7.10 -6.59 15.77
C GLY A 113 -7.67 -6.36 14.37
N THR A 114 -7.19 -5.33 13.67
CA THR A 114 -7.66 -4.93 12.34
C THR A 114 -7.15 -5.90 11.28
N ARG A 115 -8.02 -6.32 10.34
CA ARG A 115 -7.63 -7.16 9.21
C ARG A 115 -6.63 -6.41 8.33
N PHE A 116 -5.57 -7.10 7.89
CA PHE A 116 -4.53 -6.51 7.07
C PHE A 116 -4.35 -7.29 5.77
N HIS A 117 -4.45 -6.60 4.63
CA HIS A 117 -4.16 -7.11 3.30
C HIS A 117 -2.94 -6.37 2.74
N HIS A 118 -1.83 -7.09 2.57
CA HIS A 118 -0.60 -6.55 2.00
C HIS A 118 -0.52 -6.87 0.51
N VAL A 119 -0.45 -5.84 -0.33
CA VAL A 119 -0.19 -5.99 -1.76
C VAL A 119 1.31 -6.00 -1.97
N SER A 120 1.84 -7.18 -2.28
CA SER A 120 3.25 -7.42 -2.52
C SER A 120 3.59 -7.29 -4.01
N THR A 121 4.75 -7.76 -4.42
CA THR A 121 5.28 -7.72 -5.78
C THR A 121 5.95 -9.04 -6.14
N ASP A 122 6.01 -9.37 -7.43
CA ASP A 122 6.77 -10.51 -7.95
C ASP A 122 8.29 -10.34 -7.81
N GLU A 123 8.78 -9.12 -7.65
CA GLU A 123 10.19 -8.83 -7.35
C GLU A 123 10.74 -9.59 -6.12
N VAL A 124 9.86 -9.98 -5.18
CA VAL A 124 10.27 -10.78 -4.01
C VAL A 124 10.79 -12.17 -4.39
N PHE A 125 10.44 -12.68 -5.58
CA PHE A 125 10.87 -13.98 -6.08
C PHE A 125 12.19 -13.93 -6.87
N GLY A 126 12.62 -12.73 -7.31
CA GLY A 126 13.81 -12.50 -8.13
C GLY A 126 13.54 -12.69 -9.61
N ASP A 127 14.55 -13.14 -10.35
CA ASP A 127 14.54 -13.19 -11.82
C ASP A 127 14.36 -14.61 -12.34
N LEU A 128 13.66 -14.73 -13.47
CA LEU A 128 13.64 -15.92 -14.32
C LEU A 128 14.33 -15.58 -15.66
N ALA A 129 15.00 -16.56 -16.26
CA ALA A 129 15.50 -16.41 -17.63
C ALA A 129 14.33 -16.23 -18.61
N LEU A 130 14.54 -15.47 -19.70
CA LEU A 130 13.46 -15.17 -20.66
C LEU A 130 12.89 -16.40 -21.34
N ASP A 131 13.67 -17.47 -21.43
CA ASP A 131 13.31 -18.77 -22.00
C ASP A 131 12.96 -19.83 -20.93
N ASP A 132 12.91 -19.43 -19.65
CA ASP A 132 12.52 -20.33 -18.57
C ASP A 132 11.01 -20.66 -18.67
N PRO A 133 10.63 -21.94 -18.78
CA PRO A 133 9.23 -22.32 -18.80
C PRO A 133 8.54 -22.22 -17.44
N GLN A 134 9.29 -22.00 -16.35
CA GLN A 134 8.75 -21.89 -15.01
C GLN A 134 8.01 -20.58 -14.81
N ARG A 135 7.15 -20.56 -13.81
CA ARG A 135 6.43 -19.37 -13.34
C ARG A 135 6.54 -19.31 -11.83
N PHE A 136 6.47 -18.09 -11.29
CA PHE A 136 6.33 -17.92 -9.86
C PHE A 136 4.97 -18.45 -9.37
N THR A 137 4.99 -19.07 -8.21
CA THR A 137 3.81 -19.57 -7.49
C THR A 137 3.93 -19.17 -6.02
N GLU A 138 2.90 -19.42 -5.24
CA GLU A 138 2.88 -19.18 -3.80
C GLU A 138 3.92 -20.01 -3.03
N GLU A 139 4.43 -21.10 -3.64
CA GLU A 139 5.46 -21.98 -3.06
C GLU A 139 6.87 -21.57 -3.49
N THR A 140 7.03 -20.60 -4.40
CA THR A 140 8.32 -20.13 -4.87
C THR A 140 9.08 -19.45 -3.73
N ALA A 141 10.33 -19.86 -3.51
CA ALA A 141 11.17 -19.24 -2.48
C ALA A 141 11.50 -17.79 -2.80
N TYR A 142 11.48 -16.92 -1.79
CA TYR A 142 11.89 -15.53 -1.93
C TYR A 142 13.39 -15.44 -2.24
N ARG A 143 13.74 -14.74 -3.32
CA ARG A 143 15.12 -14.51 -3.77
C ARG A 143 15.26 -13.16 -4.47
N PRO A 144 14.90 -12.04 -3.79
CA PRO A 144 14.97 -10.73 -4.44
C PRO A 144 16.38 -10.44 -4.95
N SER A 145 16.47 -9.76 -6.11
CA SER A 145 17.72 -9.32 -6.74
C SER A 145 17.92 -7.81 -6.62
N SER A 146 16.93 -7.07 -6.10
CA SER A 146 16.99 -5.64 -5.80
C SER A 146 16.83 -5.36 -4.30
N PRO A 147 17.29 -4.18 -3.83
CA PRO A 147 17.14 -3.77 -2.42
C PRO A 147 15.71 -3.70 -1.92
#